data_b750bb5caeb4c13d8ec9cdfc24057a4b
#
_entry.id   b750bb5caeb4c13d8ec9cdfc24057a4b
#
_cell.length_a   1.000
_cell.length_b   1.000
_cell.length_c   1.000
_cell.angle_alpha   90.00
_cell.angle_beta   90.00
_cell.angle_gamma   90.00
#
_symmetry.space_group_name_H-M   'P 1'
#
loop_
_entity.id
_entity.type
_entity.pdbx_description
1 polymer ?
#
loop_
_entity_poly.entity_id
_entity_poly.type
_entity_poly.pdbx_seq_one_letter_code
_entity_poly.pdbx_strand_id
1 'polypeptide(L)'
;MKINGLDEKDNLIISLLMKNARMSFTDIGEEVGLTRVAVKNRVKALEEKGVIKGYHAQIDPLVLPEMQTFVINVHTEPGAYDAIAEKLKAEKAMATLCLTSGECRMHGICVVESLEEMRKFAKRVRTENPGLLRFAAYGVLDVLKGSVFPMNGMEHAYDYDSARK
;
A
#
# COMPACT_ATOMS: atom_id res chain seq x y z
N MET A 1 -7.81 10.91 -15.78
CA MET A 1 -7.01 9.67 -15.97
C MET A 1 -7.75 8.80 -16.97
N LYS A 2 -7.08 8.19 -17.94
CA LYS A 2 -7.72 7.26 -18.90
C LYS A 2 -7.07 5.90 -18.75
N ILE A 3 -7.88 4.90 -18.40
CA ILE A 3 -7.40 3.50 -18.23
C ILE A 3 -7.69 2.78 -19.53
N ASN A 4 -6.69 2.15 -20.13
CA ASN A 4 -6.84 1.41 -21.37
C ASN A 4 -7.80 0.23 -21.20
N GLY A 5 -8.69 0.04 -22.19
CA GLY A 5 -9.67 -1.05 -22.18
C GLY A 5 -10.97 -0.73 -21.41
N LEU A 6 -11.12 0.48 -20.89
CA LEU A 6 -12.35 0.96 -20.28
C LEU A 6 -13.02 2.03 -21.13
N ASP A 7 -14.35 2.06 -21.11
CA ASP A 7 -15.11 3.11 -21.78
C ASP A 7 -15.04 4.46 -21.00
N GLU A 8 -15.56 5.52 -21.60
CA GLU A 8 -15.52 6.85 -21.01
C GLU A 8 -16.31 6.93 -19.70
N LYS A 9 -17.44 6.23 -19.61
CA LYS A 9 -18.27 6.19 -18.40
C LYS A 9 -17.57 5.45 -17.25
N ASP A 10 -16.91 4.34 -17.54
CA ASP A 10 -16.13 3.60 -16.54
C ASP A 10 -14.96 4.45 -16.01
N ASN A 11 -14.25 5.15 -16.90
CA ASN A 11 -13.17 6.06 -16.49
C ASN A 11 -13.68 7.22 -15.61
N LEU A 12 -14.88 7.74 -15.91
CA LEU A 12 -15.48 8.81 -15.12
C LEU A 12 -15.93 8.29 -13.74
N ILE A 13 -16.58 7.12 -13.68
CA ILE A 13 -16.97 6.45 -12.43
C ILE A 13 -15.74 6.25 -11.51
N ILE A 14 -14.66 5.72 -12.07
CA ILE A 14 -13.40 5.52 -11.30
C ILE A 14 -12.87 6.85 -10.79
N SER A 15 -12.87 7.90 -11.63
CA SER A 15 -12.39 9.23 -11.23
C SER A 15 -13.20 9.84 -10.09
N LEU A 16 -14.52 9.61 -10.05
CA LEU A 16 -15.39 10.04 -8.95
C LEU A 16 -15.10 9.25 -7.67
N LEU A 17 -15.02 7.92 -7.77
CA LEU A 17 -14.72 7.05 -6.63
C LEU A 17 -13.31 7.29 -6.05
N MET A 18 -12.33 7.66 -6.88
CA MET A 18 -11.00 8.06 -6.41
C MET A 18 -11.01 9.36 -5.61
N LYS A 19 -11.96 10.27 -5.88
CA LYS A 19 -12.13 11.51 -5.11
C LYS A 19 -12.92 11.26 -3.82
N ASN A 20 -13.97 10.45 -3.92
CA ASN A 20 -14.82 10.12 -2.79
C ASN A 20 -15.37 8.69 -2.94
N ALA A 21 -14.70 7.73 -2.30
CA ALA A 21 -15.11 6.33 -2.29
C ALA A 21 -16.46 6.06 -1.60
N ARG A 22 -17.03 7.05 -0.90
CA ARG A 22 -18.36 6.96 -0.24
C ARG A 22 -19.48 7.58 -1.08
N MET A 23 -19.20 8.02 -2.29
CA MET A 23 -20.20 8.59 -3.18
C MET A 23 -21.28 7.55 -3.50
N SER A 24 -22.56 7.92 -3.42
CA SER A 24 -23.64 6.98 -3.69
C SER A 24 -23.74 6.67 -5.19
N PHE A 25 -24.25 5.49 -5.54
CA PHE A 25 -24.46 5.15 -6.95
C PHE A 25 -25.50 6.07 -7.64
N THR A 26 -26.37 6.72 -6.88
CA THR A 26 -27.29 7.73 -7.38
C THR A 26 -26.54 8.99 -7.79
N ASP A 27 -25.71 9.53 -6.89
CA ASP A 27 -24.91 10.74 -7.15
C ASP A 27 -23.93 10.52 -8.31
N ILE A 28 -23.28 9.35 -8.35
CA ILE A 28 -22.43 8.96 -9.48
C ILE A 28 -23.28 8.91 -10.77
N GLY A 29 -24.48 8.37 -10.71
CA GLY A 29 -25.38 8.29 -11.86
C GLY A 29 -25.74 9.65 -12.44
N GLU A 30 -26.01 10.63 -11.58
CA GLU A 30 -26.28 12.02 -11.98
C GLU A 30 -25.06 12.64 -12.69
N GLU A 31 -23.86 12.46 -12.15
CA GLU A 31 -22.63 12.99 -12.75
C GLU A 31 -22.26 12.35 -14.10
N VAL A 32 -22.54 11.05 -14.26
CA VAL A 32 -22.14 10.32 -15.49
C VAL A 32 -23.28 10.14 -16.50
N GLY A 33 -24.51 10.57 -16.15
CA GLY A 33 -25.70 10.42 -17.00
C GLY A 33 -26.14 8.94 -17.13
N LEU A 34 -26.17 8.22 -16.00
CA LEU A 34 -26.57 6.82 -15.91
C LEU A 34 -27.56 6.60 -14.75
N THR A 35 -28.38 5.56 -14.86
CA THR A 35 -29.21 5.14 -13.73
C THR A 35 -28.37 4.53 -12.61
N ARG A 36 -28.85 4.60 -11.35
CA ARG A 36 -28.23 3.93 -10.19
C ARG A 36 -27.92 2.46 -10.46
N VAL A 37 -28.83 1.74 -11.13
CA VAL A 37 -28.66 0.31 -11.44
C VAL A 37 -27.53 0.12 -12.45
N ALA A 38 -27.45 0.97 -13.47
CA ALA A 38 -26.38 0.90 -14.45
C ALA A 38 -25.01 1.19 -13.82
N VAL A 39 -24.91 2.18 -12.93
CA VAL A 39 -23.69 2.47 -12.17
C VAL A 39 -23.28 1.27 -11.31
N LYS A 40 -24.21 0.72 -10.52
CA LYS A 40 -23.97 -0.46 -9.69
C LYS A 40 -23.39 -1.62 -10.50
N ASN A 41 -23.98 -1.92 -11.66
CA ASN A 41 -23.53 -3.02 -12.52
C ASN A 41 -22.12 -2.76 -13.09
N ARG A 42 -21.81 -1.51 -13.46
CA ARG A 42 -20.48 -1.12 -13.94
C ARG A 42 -19.44 -1.23 -12.85
N VAL A 43 -19.70 -0.70 -11.66
CA VAL A 43 -18.80 -0.80 -10.51
C VAL A 43 -18.52 -2.27 -10.19
N LYS A 44 -19.55 -3.11 -10.11
CA LYS A 44 -19.39 -4.54 -9.90
C LYS A 44 -18.51 -5.20 -10.97
N ALA A 45 -18.71 -4.86 -12.23
CA ALA A 45 -17.86 -5.39 -13.32
C ALA A 45 -16.39 -4.90 -13.22
N LEU A 46 -16.14 -3.68 -12.72
CA LEU A 46 -14.80 -3.16 -12.49
C LEU A 46 -14.12 -3.86 -11.31
N GLU A 47 -14.87 -4.22 -10.26
CA GLU A 47 -14.40 -5.02 -9.14
C GLU A 47 -14.08 -6.46 -9.59
N GLU A 48 -14.97 -7.12 -10.31
CA GLU A 48 -14.78 -8.47 -10.83
C GLU A 48 -13.58 -8.58 -11.79
N LYS A 49 -13.30 -7.52 -12.56
CA LYS A 49 -12.12 -7.42 -13.43
C LYS A 49 -10.84 -7.06 -12.66
N GLY A 50 -10.92 -6.81 -11.35
CA GLY A 50 -9.79 -6.39 -10.52
C GLY A 50 -9.25 -4.98 -10.85
N VAL A 51 -10.02 -4.17 -11.58
CA VAL A 51 -9.69 -2.74 -11.82
C VAL A 51 -9.85 -1.95 -10.53
N ILE A 52 -10.96 -2.16 -9.82
CA ILE A 52 -11.16 -1.69 -8.45
C ILE A 52 -10.80 -2.86 -7.53
N LYS A 53 -9.74 -2.68 -6.74
CA LYS A 53 -9.25 -3.71 -5.80
C LYS A 53 -9.82 -3.57 -4.40
N GLY A 54 -10.40 -2.41 -4.08
CA GLY A 54 -10.96 -2.15 -2.76
C GLY A 54 -11.20 -0.67 -2.51
N TYR A 55 -11.73 -0.36 -1.33
CA TYR A 55 -12.04 0.97 -0.84
C TYR A 55 -11.43 1.10 0.56
N HIS A 56 -10.64 2.15 0.78
CA HIS A 56 -9.89 2.30 2.03
C HIS A 56 -10.11 3.68 2.63
N ALA A 57 -10.16 3.74 3.98
CA ALA A 57 -10.09 5.00 4.70
C ALA A 57 -8.63 5.45 4.78
N GLN A 58 -8.38 6.72 4.55
CA GLN A 58 -7.10 7.34 4.85
C GLN A 58 -7.13 7.82 6.29
N ILE A 59 -6.25 7.29 7.13
CA ILE A 59 -6.11 7.69 8.54
C ILE A 59 -4.96 8.70 8.62
N ASP A 60 -5.17 9.76 9.39
CA ASP A 60 -4.11 10.73 9.69
C ASP A 60 -3.02 10.04 10.53
N PRO A 61 -1.77 9.98 10.07
CA PRO A 61 -0.69 9.37 10.83
C PRO A 61 -0.41 10.06 12.17
N LEU A 62 -0.78 11.32 12.33
CA LEU A 62 -0.60 12.06 13.59
C LEU A 62 -1.51 11.55 14.72
N VAL A 63 -2.59 10.82 14.40
CA VAL A 63 -3.43 10.17 15.42
C VAL A 63 -2.88 8.81 15.88
N LEU A 64 -1.77 8.36 15.29
CA LEU A 64 -1.06 7.13 15.64
C LEU A 64 0.34 7.47 16.19
N PRO A 65 0.45 8.13 17.36
CA PRO A 65 1.70 8.73 17.83
C PRO A 65 2.81 7.72 18.11
N GLU A 66 2.48 6.46 18.29
CA GLU A 66 3.45 5.40 18.58
C GLU A 66 4.02 4.74 17.33
N MET A 67 3.41 4.96 16.15
CA MET A 67 3.85 4.32 14.91
C MET A 67 4.97 5.10 14.24
N GLN A 68 6.04 4.41 13.89
CA GLN A 68 7.18 4.96 13.17
C GLN A 68 7.29 4.34 11.78
N THR A 69 7.44 5.21 10.78
CA THR A 69 7.53 4.81 9.38
C THR A 69 8.98 4.93 8.89
N PHE A 70 9.42 3.92 8.16
CA PHE A 70 10.75 3.88 7.55
C PHE A 70 10.64 3.58 6.05
N VAL A 71 11.40 4.30 5.25
CA VAL A 71 11.71 3.91 3.87
C VAL A 71 12.84 2.91 3.90
N ILE A 72 12.66 1.78 3.22
CA ILE A 72 13.64 0.68 3.20
C ILE A 72 14.21 0.53 1.81
N ASN A 73 15.52 0.38 1.74
CA ASN A 73 16.27 0.06 0.53
C ASN A 73 17.02 -1.25 0.73
N VAL A 74 16.83 -2.19 -0.20
CA VAL A 74 17.40 -3.53 -0.13
C VAL A 74 18.19 -3.84 -1.40
N HIS A 75 19.46 -4.17 -1.22
CA HIS A 75 20.34 -4.63 -2.29
C HIS A 75 20.67 -6.10 -2.05
N THR A 76 20.58 -6.91 -3.09
CA THR A 76 20.83 -8.34 -3.02
C THR A 76 21.77 -8.79 -4.14
N GLU A 77 22.43 -9.90 -3.95
CA GLU A 77 23.02 -10.66 -5.05
C GLU A 77 21.92 -11.11 -6.03
N PRO A 78 22.22 -11.22 -7.32
CA PRO A 78 21.22 -11.59 -8.33
C PRO A 78 20.45 -12.88 -8.02
N GLY A 79 21.14 -13.91 -7.51
CA GLY A 79 20.54 -15.20 -7.18
C GLY A 79 19.76 -15.27 -5.86
N ALA A 80 19.89 -14.25 -4.98
CA ALA A 80 19.25 -14.23 -3.68
C ALA A 80 17.94 -13.42 -3.66
N TYR A 81 17.63 -12.73 -4.75
CA TYR A 81 16.52 -11.78 -4.83
C TYR A 81 15.18 -12.40 -4.43
N ASP A 82 14.76 -13.48 -5.09
CA ASP A 82 13.43 -14.06 -4.92
C ASP A 82 13.21 -14.56 -3.49
N ALA A 83 14.22 -15.25 -2.94
CA ALA A 83 14.15 -15.78 -1.57
C ALA A 83 14.03 -14.66 -0.52
N ILE A 84 14.76 -13.55 -0.70
CA ILE A 84 14.72 -12.41 0.20
C ILE A 84 13.40 -11.65 0.04
N ALA A 85 12.91 -11.48 -1.18
CA ALA A 85 11.64 -10.83 -1.45
C ALA A 85 10.47 -11.56 -0.78
N GLU A 86 10.40 -12.89 -0.90
CA GLU A 86 9.35 -13.70 -0.26
C GLU A 86 9.38 -13.59 1.28
N LYS A 87 10.57 -13.61 1.88
CA LYS A 87 10.69 -13.41 3.33
C LYS A 87 10.24 -12.02 3.76
N LEU A 88 10.65 -10.97 3.03
CA LEU A 88 10.25 -9.60 3.34
C LEU A 88 8.74 -9.36 3.15
N LYS A 89 8.12 -9.98 2.13
CA LYS A 89 6.66 -9.94 1.94
C LYS A 89 5.89 -10.52 3.13
N ALA A 90 6.44 -11.54 3.79
CA ALA A 90 5.83 -12.19 4.94
C ALA A 90 5.99 -11.41 6.25
N GLU A 91 6.84 -10.39 6.28
CA GLU A 91 7.08 -9.58 7.47
C GLU A 91 5.92 -8.61 7.74
N LYS A 92 5.32 -8.71 8.92
CA LYS A 92 4.20 -7.84 9.32
C LYS A 92 4.56 -6.35 9.31
N ALA A 93 5.81 -6.02 9.62
CA ALA A 93 6.31 -4.66 9.60
C ALA A 93 6.36 -4.05 8.18
N MET A 94 6.35 -4.87 7.13
CA MET A 94 6.41 -4.42 5.74
C MET A 94 5.02 -4.05 5.22
N ALA A 95 4.74 -2.77 5.12
CA ALA A 95 3.50 -2.24 4.55
C ALA A 95 3.51 -2.24 3.01
N THR A 96 4.69 -2.04 2.40
CA THR A 96 4.88 -2.07 0.95
C THR A 96 6.24 -2.64 0.61
N LEU A 97 6.31 -3.38 -0.48
CA LEU A 97 7.57 -3.81 -1.09
C LEU A 97 7.43 -3.75 -2.61
N CYS A 98 8.34 -3.09 -3.29
CA CYS A 98 8.36 -3.00 -4.75
C CYS A 98 9.75 -3.28 -5.30
N LEU A 99 9.79 -3.89 -6.49
CA LEU A 99 10.98 -4.06 -7.29
C LEU A 99 11.22 -2.79 -8.11
N THR A 100 12.47 -2.37 -8.20
CA THR A 100 12.87 -1.20 -8.97
C THR A 100 13.97 -1.54 -9.97
N SER A 101 14.08 -0.73 -11.04
CA SER A 101 15.07 -0.90 -12.09
C SER A 101 16.45 -0.31 -11.77
N GLY A 102 16.60 0.35 -10.62
CA GLY A 102 17.85 1.01 -10.22
C GLY A 102 18.85 0.08 -9.54
N GLU A 103 19.92 0.67 -8.99
CA GLU A 103 20.95 -0.06 -8.21
C GLU A 103 20.35 -0.75 -6.98
N CYS A 104 19.38 -0.11 -6.35
CA CYS A 104 18.62 -0.71 -5.27
C CYS A 104 17.48 -1.53 -5.85
N ARG A 105 17.53 -2.85 -5.68
CA ARG A 105 16.57 -3.75 -6.30
C ARG A 105 15.19 -3.70 -5.67
N MET A 106 15.11 -3.48 -4.37
CA MET A 106 13.82 -3.39 -3.68
C MET A 106 13.75 -2.12 -2.84
N HIS A 107 12.60 -1.46 -2.91
CA HIS A 107 12.20 -0.38 -2.03
C HIS A 107 10.93 -0.79 -1.28
N GLY A 108 10.82 -0.37 -0.05
CA GLY A 108 9.63 -0.66 0.74
C GLY A 108 9.34 0.41 1.77
N ILE A 109 8.17 0.31 2.34
CA ILE A 109 7.74 1.05 3.52
C ILE A 109 7.58 0.05 4.66
N CYS A 110 8.23 0.34 5.77
CA CYS A 110 8.11 -0.40 7.01
C CYS A 110 7.45 0.47 8.07
N VAL A 111 6.53 -0.09 8.81
CA VAL A 111 5.82 0.60 9.90
C VAL A 111 5.98 -0.24 11.16
N VAL A 112 6.44 0.36 12.22
CA VAL A 112 6.74 -0.28 13.50
C VAL A 112 6.30 0.62 14.66
N GLU A 113 6.07 0.04 15.83
CA GLU A 113 5.68 0.78 17.03
C GLU A 113 6.87 1.54 17.67
N SER A 114 8.10 1.11 17.42
CA SER A 114 9.27 1.74 18.03
C SER A 114 10.55 1.59 17.21
N LEU A 115 11.53 2.47 17.48
CA LEU A 115 12.88 2.35 16.94
C LEU A 115 13.55 1.04 17.36
N GLU A 116 13.23 0.51 18.53
CA GLU A 116 13.77 -0.77 19.01
C GLU A 116 13.26 -1.94 18.17
N GLU A 117 12.00 -1.94 17.79
CA GLU A 117 11.45 -2.93 16.85
C GLU A 117 12.10 -2.83 15.47
N MET A 118 12.32 -1.60 14.98
CA MET A 118 13.04 -1.41 13.72
C MET A 118 14.47 -1.97 13.81
N ARG A 119 15.17 -1.77 14.92
CA ARG A 119 16.50 -2.34 15.13
C ARG A 119 16.50 -3.87 15.13
N LYS A 120 15.53 -4.48 15.83
CA LYS A 120 15.35 -5.94 15.84
C LYS A 120 15.05 -6.48 14.44
N PHE A 121 14.13 -5.84 13.74
CA PHE A 121 13.80 -6.18 12.36
C PHE A 121 15.02 -6.07 11.44
N ALA A 122 15.72 -4.94 11.45
CA ALA A 122 16.91 -4.73 10.64
C ALA A 122 18.04 -5.74 10.94
N LYS A 123 18.22 -6.10 12.23
CA LYS A 123 19.19 -7.13 12.64
C LYS A 123 18.79 -8.47 12.05
N ARG A 124 17.54 -8.90 12.23
CA ARG A 124 17.01 -10.18 11.73
C ARG A 124 17.18 -10.27 10.21
N VAL A 125 16.76 -9.24 9.49
CA VAL A 125 16.89 -9.19 8.01
C VAL A 125 18.35 -9.38 7.57
N ARG A 126 19.31 -8.74 8.27
CA ARG A 126 20.74 -8.85 7.92
C ARG A 126 21.35 -10.20 8.26
N THR A 127 20.86 -10.87 9.31
CA THR A 127 21.45 -12.14 9.77
C THR A 127 20.84 -13.37 9.09
N GLU A 128 19.58 -13.29 8.65
CA GLU A 128 18.84 -14.46 8.17
C GLU A 128 18.73 -14.54 6.64
N ASN A 129 19.37 -13.59 5.92
CA ASN A 129 19.27 -13.51 4.47
C ASN A 129 20.65 -13.58 3.79
N PRO A 130 21.17 -14.80 3.51
CA PRO A 130 22.35 -14.96 2.67
C PRO A 130 22.17 -14.31 1.31
N GLY A 131 23.20 -13.60 0.83
CA GLY A 131 23.12 -12.83 -0.42
C GLY A 131 22.49 -11.44 -0.28
N LEU A 132 22.15 -11.02 0.94
CA LEU A 132 21.84 -9.63 1.23
C LEU A 132 23.12 -8.79 1.23
N LEU A 133 23.26 -7.87 0.28
CA LEU A 133 24.44 -6.97 0.20
C LEU A 133 24.28 -5.74 1.09
N ARG A 134 23.08 -5.14 1.10
CA ARG A 134 22.79 -3.95 1.89
C ARG A 134 21.31 -3.90 2.28
N PHE A 135 21.07 -3.55 3.53
CA PHE A 135 19.76 -3.16 4.05
C PHE A 135 19.89 -1.79 4.72
N ALA A 136 19.19 -0.79 4.20
CA ALA A 136 19.13 0.54 4.77
C ALA A 136 17.69 0.90 5.11
N ALA A 137 17.49 1.50 6.28
CA ALA A 137 16.21 1.99 6.75
C ALA A 137 16.36 3.47 7.13
N TYR A 138 15.48 4.30 6.57
CA TYR A 138 15.47 5.74 6.78
C TYR A 138 14.16 6.12 7.45
N GLY A 139 14.23 6.67 8.66
CA GLY A 139 13.04 7.19 9.35
C GLY A 139 12.41 8.34 8.57
N VAL A 140 11.10 8.27 8.38
CA VAL A 140 10.33 9.36 7.79
C VAL A 140 10.13 10.42 8.86
N LEU A 141 10.62 11.63 8.62
CA LEU A 141 10.49 12.76 9.54
C LEU A 141 9.23 13.57 9.27
N ASP A 142 8.86 13.70 7.98
CA ASP A 142 7.69 14.45 7.54
C ASP A 142 7.26 13.98 6.15
N VAL A 143 5.98 14.16 5.82
CA VAL A 143 5.39 13.86 4.51
C VAL A 143 5.03 15.14 3.81
N LEU A 144 5.92 15.60 2.93
CA LEU A 144 5.76 16.88 2.24
C LEU A 144 4.63 16.86 1.16
N LYS A 145 4.30 15.70 0.63
CA LYS A 145 3.22 15.54 -0.35
C LYS A 145 2.77 14.07 -0.47
N GLY A 146 1.48 13.86 -0.55
CA GLY A 146 0.89 12.51 -0.74
C GLY A 146 0.72 11.74 0.57
N SER A 147 0.82 10.43 0.49
CA SER A 147 0.76 9.55 1.66
C SER A 147 1.91 8.54 1.59
N VAL A 148 2.61 8.34 2.70
CA VAL A 148 3.62 7.28 2.86
C VAL A 148 2.96 5.95 3.19
N PHE A 149 1.71 5.99 3.68
CA PHE A 149 0.96 4.79 3.98
C PHE A 149 0.32 4.24 2.71
N PRO A 150 0.77 3.09 2.21
CA PRO A 150 0.08 2.43 1.10
C PRO A 150 -1.31 2.04 1.59
N MET A 151 -2.31 2.41 0.84
CA MET A 151 -3.73 2.16 1.17
C MET A 151 -4.08 0.67 1.29
N ASN A 152 -3.18 -0.24 0.93
CA ASN A 152 -3.41 -1.68 0.79
C ASN A 152 -2.57 -2.57 1.71
N GLY A 153 -2.01 -2.07 2.81
CA GLY A 153 -1.09 -2.89 3.62
C GLY A 153 -1.25 -2.78 5.12
N MET A 154 -2.07 -1.86 5.59
CA MET A 154 -2.25 -1.66 7.04
C MET A 154 -3.07 -2.77 7.72
N GLU A 155 -3.78 -3.61 6.96
CA GLU A 155 -4.52 -4.76 7.53
C GLU A 155 -3.60 -5.74 8.28
N HIS A 156 -2.32 -5.78 7.93
CA HIS A 156 -1.33 -6.65 8.57
C HIS A 156 -0.42 -5.93 9.58
N ALA A 157 -0.33 -4.59 9.51
CA ALA A 157 0.49 -3.81 10.44
C ALA A 157 -0.28 -3.41 11.70
N TYR A 158 -1.61 -3.42 11.66
CA TYR A 158 -2.46 -3.09 12.80
C TYR A 158 -3.29 -4.31 13.20
N ASP A 159 -2.85 -5.00 14.25
CA ASP A 159 -3.67 -6.03 14.89
C ASP A 159 -4.74 -5.35 15.73
N TYR A 160 -5.90 -5.13 15.14
CA TYR A 160 -7.07 -4.52 15.77
C TYR A 160 -7.56 -5.27 17.02
N ASP A 161 -7.23 -6.55 17.16
CA ASP A 161 -7.62 -7.38 18.31
C ASP A 161 -6.72 -7.16 19.53
N SER A 162 -5.47 -6.69 19.35
CA SER A 162 -4.57 -6.40 20.48
C SER A 162 -4.87 -5.04 21.14
N ALA A 163 -5.50 -4.10 20.44
CA ALA A 163 -5.83 -2.76 20.94
C ALA A 163 -7.13 -2.70 21.76
N ARG A 164 -7.83 -3.81 21.94
CA ARG A 164 -9.10 -3.93 22.70
C ARG A 164 -8.98 -4.64 24.04
N LYS A 165 -7.78 -4.78 24.58
CA LYS A 165 -7.58 -5.33 25.93
C LYS A 165 -7.14 -4.26 26.91
#